data_69628f1eac254d99e7ebc6979a3257d6
#
_entry.id   69628f1eac254d99e7ebc6979a3257d6
#
_cell.length_a   1.000
_cell.length_b   1.000
_cell.length_c   1.000
_cell.angle_alpha   90.00
_cell.angle_beta   90.00
_cell.angle_gamma   90.00
#
_symmetry.space_group_name_H-M   'P 1'
#
loop_
_entity.id
_entity.type
_entity.pdbx_description
1 polymer ?
#
loop_
_entity_poly.entity_id
_entity_poly.type
_entity_poly.pdbx_seq_one_letter_code
_entity_poly.pdbx_strand_id
1 'polypeptide(L)'
;MTTDCAFLENELYDVARLFPERPEILTHSFRFENGKFYNSFNVDGEEYSYADTAPFSGELQFKRKEKLFAKLRLYSILSDKYGIKMPWGALTGIRPTKLAYREKEEGRNFSDLFSFMGVSEENIALTAQVLNAQEGIYEKNEENADYFVSLPFCPSKCEYCSFITAPIDKTRGFLPPYIACLQKEIEASAPLIKNLRSVYIGGGTPFAVPAEDLGKILVSVDKIRKNDCEYTVEAGRPDVFTDEKLRLLKDHGVNRICINPQSFSDETLRKIGRKHTAADVYRAFDLSAKYGFSVNLDLIAGLADETLSDFSYSLSESVRLAPDNITVHCLCLKSGAKLKEETSYLDAPVVSDMVALSREFLPGNGYRPYYMYRQKYQAGNNENVGWSRKGKECVYNIDVMEEIADNIAVGANAVSKKVTFSDGKITRHAAPKDLKTYIGKIDSIIAERNEFFGR
;
A
#
# COMPACT_ATOMS: atom_id res chain seq x y z
N MET A 1 4.44 -12.68 26.04
CA MET A 1 5.28 -13.50 25.14
C MET A 1 6.74 -13.19 25.40
N THR A 2 7.59 -14.21 25.49
CA THR A 2 9.05 -14.08 25.63
C THR A 2 9.77 -15.05 24.71
N THR A 3 10.95 -14.67 24.21
CA THR A 3 11.81 -15.53 23.38
C THR A 3 13.27 -15.28 23.73
N ASP A 4 14.11 -16.32 23.66
CA ASP A 4 15.56 -16.20 23.79
C ASP A 4 16.25 -15.69 22.52
N CYS A 5 15.49 -15.56 21.43
CA CYS A 5 15.97 -15.12 20.12
C CYS A 5 15.39 -13.75 19.76
N ALA A 6 16.09 -12.66 20.09
CA ALA A 6 15.61 -11.28 19.99
C ALA A 6 15.07 -10.90 18.59
N PHE A 7 15.66 -11.41 17.50
CA PHE A 7 15.18 -11.05 16.14
C PHE A 7 13.90 -11.79 15.71
N LEU A 8 13.42 -12.78 16.52
CA LEU A 8 12.14 -13.46 16.32
C LEU A 8 10.98 -12.82 17.10
N GLU A 9 11.24 -11.98 18.08
CA GLU A 9 10.21 -11.45 18.97
C GLU A 9 9.04 -10.81 18.19
N ASN A 10 9.35 -9.87 17.31
CA ASN A 10 8.35 -9.22 16.49
C ASN A 10 7.65 -10.17 15.49
N GLU A 11 8.37 -11.14 14.96
CA GLU A 11 7.84 -12.12 14.00
C GLU A 11 6.82 -13.06 14.65
N LEU A 12 7.13 -13.55 15.86
CA LEU A 12 6.23 -14.40 16.64
C LEU A 12 5.03 -13.62 17.18
N TYR A 13 5.27 -12.38 17.63
CA TYR A 13 4.17 -11.49 18.03
C TYR A 13 3.21 -11.22 16.88
N ASP A 14 3.73 -11.05 15.66
CA ASP A 14 2.91 -10.86 14.45
C ASP A 14 2.04 -12.09 14.14
N VAL A 15 2.52 -13.32 14.45
CA VAL A 15 1.72 -14.54 14.30
C VAL A 15 0.68 -14.64 15.42
N ALA A 16 1.09 -14.47 16.67
CA ALA A 16 0.18 -14.61 17.80
C ALA A 16 -1.05 -13.71 17.73
N ARG A 17 -0.87 -12.50 17.19
CA ARG A 17 -1.96 -11.53 17.07
C ARG A 17 -2.88 -11.73 15.86
N LEU A 18 -2.64 -12.73 15.01
CA LEU A 18 -3.61 -13.13 13.97
C LEU A 18 -4.87 -13.73 14.58
N PHE A 19 -4.76 -14.28 15.78
CA PHE A 19 -5.85 -14.96 16.48
C PHE A 19 -6.58 -13.98 17.40
N PRO A 20 -7.93 -14.07 17.49
CA PRO A 20 -8.74 -13.20 18.34
C PRO A 20 -8.42 -13.39 19.82
N GLU A 21 -8.14 -14.62 20.24
CA GLU A 21 -7.67 -14.95 21.56
C GLU A 21 -6.15 -15.12 21.55
N ARG A 22 -5.49 -14.65 22.60
CA ARG A 22 -4.05 -14.83 22.78
C ARG A 22 -3.79 -15.74 23.97
N PRO A 23 -2.78 -16.61 23.88
CA PRO A 23 -2.37 -17.37 25.05
C PRO A 23 -1.91 -16.41 26.16
N GLU A 24 -2.24 -16.75 27.41
CA GLU A 24 -1.76 -16.00 28.58
C GLU A 24 -0.25 -16.17 28.73
N ILE A 25 0.23 -17.40 28.52
CA ILE A 25 1.65 -17.75 28.54
C ILE A 25 2.07 -18.18 27.15
N LEU A 26 3.04 -17.46 26.58
CA LEU A 26 3.71 -17.83 25.33
C LEU A 26 5.21 -17.60 25.52
N THR A 27 5.97 -18.68 25.59
CA THR A 27 7.43 -18.64 25.60
C THR A 27 7.98 -19.42 24.41
N HIS A 28 9.12 -18.99 23.90
CA HIS A 28 9.79 -19.61 22.78
C HIS A 28 11.29 -19.70 23.05
N SER A 29 11.90 -20.83 22.69
CA SER A 29 13.35 -21.00 22.66
C SER A 29 13.81 -21.57 21.32
N PHE A 30 14.98 -21.10 20.89
CA PHE A 30 15.58 -21.51 19.64
C PHE A 30 17.01 -22.06 19.86
N ARG A 31 17.35 -23.12 19.12
CA ARG A 31 18.73 -23.56 18.95
C ARG A 31 18.96 -24.13 17.57
N PHE A 32 20.18 -23.97 17.05
CA PHE A 32 20.63 -24.63 15.83
C PHE A 32 21.74 -25.60 16.16
N GLU A 33 21.51 -26.86 15.88
CA GLU A 33 22.45 -27.92 16.19
C GLU A 33 22.35 -29.05 15.17
N ASN A 34 23.50 -29.63 14.78
CA ASN A 34 23.56 -30.74 13.81
C ASN A 34 22.79 -30.50 12.49
N GLY A 35 22.80 -29.24 11.98
CA GLY A 35 22.11 -28.87 10.76
C GLY A 35 20.59 -28.73 10.87
N LYS A 36 20.04 -28.73 12.10
CA LYS A 36 18.61 -28.63 12.36
C LYS A 36 18.27 -27.36 13.15
N PHE A 37 17.13 -26.78 12.81
CA PHE A 37 16.50 -25.65 13.49
C PHE A 37 15.52 -26.22 14.53
N TYR A 38 15.83 -26.10 15.81
CA TYR A 38 14.96 -26.53 16.91
C TYR A 38 14.20 -25.32 17.45
N ASN A 39 12.87 -25.38 17.35
CA ASN A 39 11.96 -24.40 17.93
C ASN A 39 11.11 -25.08 19.00
N SER A 40 11.18 -24.60 20.23
CA SER A 40 10.35 -25.09 21.33
C SER A 40 9.45 -23.98 21.85
N PHE A 41 8.18 -24.29 22.08
CA PHE A 41 7.16 -23.35 22.54
C PHE A 41 6.51 -23.88 23.79
N ASN A 42 6.23 -23.02 24.78
CA ASN A 42 5.27 -23.29 25.85
C ASN A 42 4.07 -22.34 25.61
N VAL A 43 2.90 -22.93 25.43
CA VAL A 43 1.64 -22.21 25.20
C VAL A 43 0.65 -22.61 26.28
N ASP A 44 0.42 -21.74 27.25
CA ASP A 44 -0.47 -21.94 28.40
C ASP A 44 -0.17 -23.22 29.19
N GLY A 45 1.10 -23.56 29.31
CA GLY A 45 1.58 -24.73 30.06
C GLY A 45 1.78 -25.99 29.20
N GLU A 46 1.35 -26.00 27.96
CA GLU A 46 1.60 -27.10 27.03
C GLU A 46 2.91 -26.86 26.25
N GLU A 47 3.74 -27.92 26.17
CA GLU A 47 5.04 -27.83 25.51
C GLU A 47 5.02 -28.47 24.13
N TYR A 48 5.59 -27.75 23.16
CA TYR A 48 5.72 -28.18 21.77
C TYR A 48 7.18 -28.05 21.34
N SER A 49 7.72 -29.07 20.66
CA SER A 49 9.09 -29.05 20.15
C SER A 49 9.13 -29.54 18.72
N TYR A 50 9.83 -28.80 17.86
CA TYR A 50 9.99 -29.07 16.44
C TYR A 50 11.46 -29.06 16.04
N ALA A 51 11.80 -29.88 15.07
CA ALA A 51 13.11 -29.93 14.44
C ALA A 51 12.95 -29.87 12.93
N ASP A 52 13.33 -28.77 12.35
CA ASP A 52 13.21 -28.50 10.91
C ASP A 52 14.59 -28.48 10.23
N THR A 53 14.63 -28.83 8.96
CA THR A 53 15.85 -28.79 8.15
C THR A 53 15.61 -28.04 6.85
N ALA A 54 16.57 -27.20 6.47
CA ALA A 54 16.59 -26.59 5.14
C ALA A 54 18.03 -26.21 4.77
N PRO A 55 18.40 -26.27 3.50
CA PRO A 55 19.67 -25.73 3.04
C PRO A 55 19.67 -24.19 3.16
N PHE A 56 20.82 -23.64 3.53
CA PHE A 56 21.06 -22.20 3.54
C PHE A 56 22.54 -21.92 3.27
N SER A 57 22.83 -20.72 2.74
CA SER A 57 24.18 -20.20 2.61
C SER A 57 24.24 -18.79 3.22
N GLY A 58 25.14 -18.63 4.22
CA GLY A 58 25.33 -17.37 4.91
C GLY A 58 24.22 -17.00 5.91
N GLU A 59 24.52 -15.98 6.70
CA GLU A 59 23.70 -15.53 7.84
C GLU A 59 22.30 -15.06 7.45
N LEU A 60 22.18 -14.38 6.30
CA LEU A 60 20.90 -13.86 5.85
C LEU A 60 19.89 -14.98 5.53
N GLN A 61 20.33 -16.01 4.82
CA GLN A 61 19.47 -17.15 4.51
C GLN A 61 19.16 -17.97 5.78
N PHE A 62 20.12 -18.12 6.67
CA PHE A 62 19.90 -18.75 7.96
C PHE A 62 18.76 -18.05 8.73
N LYS A 63 18.86 -16.74 8.95
CA LYS A 63 17.81 -15.96 9.64
C LYS A 63 16.44 -16.03 8.92
N ARG A 64 16.43 -16.11 7.58
CA ARG A 64 15.18 -16.28 6.83
C ARG A 64 14.52 -17.64 7.09
N LYS A 65 15.32 -18.73 7.13
CA LYS A 65 14.81 -20.07 7.41
C LYS A 65 14.31 -20.20 8.84
N GLU A 66 15.03 -19.64 9.79
CA GLU A 66 14.61 -19.63 11.18
C GLU A 66 13.29 -18.89 11.38
N LYS A 67 13.15 -17.67 10.83
CA LYS A 67 11.88 -16.92 10.84
C LYS A 67 10.74 -17.71 10.21
N LEU A 68 11.01 -18.41 9.12
CA LEU A 68 10.02 -19.23 8.43
C LEU A 68 9.51 -20.34 9.35
N PHE A 69 10.42 -21.14 9.93
CA PHE A 69 10.06 -22.27 10.78
C PHE A 69 9.38 -21.82 12.07
N ALA A 70 9.96 -20.87 12.78
CA ALA A 70 9.38 -20.37 14.03
C ALA A 70 7.94 -19.84 13.82
N LYS A 71 7.69 -19.05 12.78
CA LYS A 71 6.34 -18.57 12.46
C LYS A 71 5.39 -19.68 12.08
N LEU A 72 5.83 -20.61 11.24
CA LEU A 72 4.99 -21.73 10.83
C LEU A 72 4.57 -22.59 12.03
N ARG A 73 5.53 -22.93 12.91
CA ARG A 73 5.26 -23.79 14.06
C ARG A 73 4.33 -23.12 15.07
N LEU A 74 4.57 -21.83 15.38
CA LEU A 74 3.65 -21.08 16.23
C LEU A 74 2.25 -20.97 15.61
N TYR A 75 2.16 -20.68 14.30
CA TYR A 75 0.87 -20.61 13.61
C TYR A 75 0.13 -21.95 13.70
N SER A 76 0.80 -23.08 13.45
CA SER A 76 0.19 -24.41 13.55
C SER A 76 -0.38 -24.67 14.93
N ILE A 77 0.41 -24.43 15.98
CA ILE A 77 -0.03 -24.60 17.39
C ILE A 77 -1.30 -23.78 17.67
N LEU A 78 -1.28 -22.48 17.31
CA LEU A 78 -2.41 -21.60 17.61
C LEU A 78 -3.63 -21.89 16.73
N SER A 79 -3.40 -22.26 15.46
CA SER A 79 -4.47 -22.68 14.55
C SER A 79 -5.20 -23.93 15.07
N ASP A 80 -4.45 -24.91 15.54
CA ASP A 80 -5.02 -26.14 16.12
C ASP A 80 -5.73 -25.86 17.46
N LYS A 81 -5.09 -25.05 18.33
CA LYS A 81 -5.64 -24.66 19.65
C LYS A 81 -6.99 -23.94 19.53
N TYR A 82 -7.10 -22.99 18.61
CA TYR A 82 -8.30 -22.16 18.47
C TYR A 82 -9.27 -22.64 17.37
N GLY A 83 -8.89 -23.63 16.57
CA GLY A 83 -9.70 -24.11 15.44
C GLY A 83 -9.87 -23.10 14.31
N ILE A 84 -8.94 -22.13 14.18
CA ILE A 84 -9.03 -21.02 13.23
C ILE A 84 -7.91 -21.11 12.20
N LYS A 85 -8.26 -21.07 10.92
CA LYS A 85 -7.32 -20.98 9.80
C LYS A 85 -7.37 -19.59 9.19
N MET A 86 -6.21 -18.93 9.10
CA MET A 86 -6.09 -17.62 8.47
C MET A 86 -5.88 -17.75 6.96
N PRO A 87 -6.43 -16.85 6.12
CA PRO A 87 -6.34 -16.95 4.65
C PRO A 87 -4.88 -16.95 4.15
N TRP A 88 -3.98 -16.26 4.87
CA TRP A 88 -2.55 -16.19 4.56
C TRP A 88 -1.68 -17.05 5.46
N GLY A 89 -2.27 -17.96 6.24
CA GLY A 89 -1.54 -18.87 7.11
C GLY A 89 -0.54 -18.14 8.02
N ALA A 90 0.65 -18.70 8.14
CA ALA A 90 1.77 -18.12 8.87
C ALA A 90 2.49 -16.96 8.13
N LEU A 91 2.06 -16.61 6.92
CA LEU A 91 2.64 -15.52 6.15
C LEU A 91 2.16 -14.16 6.68
N THR A 92 2.95 -13.55 7.56
CA THR A 92 2.66 -12.23 8.14
C THR A 92 3.24 -11.05 7.36
N GLY A 93 3.97 -11.32 6.27
CA GLY A 93 4.57 -10.30 5.42
C GLY A 93 3.53 -9.45 4.68
N ILE A 94 3.88 -8.18 4.46
CA ILE A 94 2.96 -7.22 3.83
C ILE A 94 2.93 -7.28 2.29
N ARG A 95 3.88 -8.01 1.66
CA ARG A 95 4.04 -8.11 0.20
C ARG A 95 4.19 -9.56 -0.25
N PRO A 96 3.09 -10.30 -0.38
CA PRO A 96 3.13 -11.70 -0.81
C PRO A 96 3.75 -11.88 -2.20
N THR A 97 3.40 -11.01 -3.16
CA THR A 97 3.90 -11.02 -4.54
C THR A 97 5.41 -10.88 -4.62
N LYS A 98 6.00 -9.98 -3.84
CA LYS A 98 7.46 -9.84 -3.77
C LYS A 98 8.14 -11.13 -3.28
N LEU A 99 7.51 -11.84 -2.34
CA LEU A 99 8.01 -13.15 -1.89
C LEU A 99 7.90 -14.19 -3.01
N ALA A 100 6.78 -14.19 -3.73
CA ALA A 100 6.57 -15.11 -4.86
C ALA A 100 7.56 -14.86 -6.00
N TYR A 101 7.85 -13.60 -6.34
CA TYR A 101 8.89 -13.26 -7.31
C TYR A 101 10.27 -13.74 -6.88
N ARG A 102 10.63 -13.57 -5.61
CA ARG A 102 11.90 -14.07 -5.10
C ARG A 102 12.03 -15.59 -5.24
N GLU A 103 11.00 -16.36 -4.93
CA GLU A 103 11.01 -17.80 -5.12
C GLU A 103 11.18 -18.16 -6.61
N LYS A 104 10.47 -17.48 -7.51
CA LYS A 104 10.58 -17.65 -8.96
C LYS A 104 12.00 -17.34 -9.48
N GLU A 105 12.60 -16.25 -9.02
CA GLU A 105 13.97 -15.84 -9.37
C GLU A 105 15.03 -16.83 -8.86
N GLU A 106 14.78 -17.48 -7.74
CA GLU A 106 15.63 -18.55 -7.19
C GLU A 106 15.30 -19.94 -7.81
N GLY A 107 14.46 -19.99 -8.85
CA GLY A 107 14.10 -21.22 -9.57
C GLY A 107 13.17 -22.16 -8.81
N ARG A 108 12.45 -21.64 -7.80
CA ARG A 108 11.51 -22.42 -7.01
C ARG A 108 10.06 -22.04 -7.31
N ASN A 109 9.15 -22.99 -7.05
CA ASN A 109 7.72 -22.72 -7.14
C ASN A 109 7.24 -22.04 -5.84
N PHE A 110 6.75 -20.79 -5.93
CA PHE A 110 6.25 -20.07 -4.76
C PHE A 110 5.02 -20.75 -4.13
N SER A 111 4.22 -21.49 -4.92
CA SER A 111 3.04 -22.19 -4.42
C SER A 111 3.41 -23.24 -3.35
N ASP A 112 4.56 -23.91 -3.50
CA ASP A 112 5.03 -24.90 -2.53
C ASP A 112 5.36 -24.23 -1.18
N LEU A 113 6.02 -23.08 -1.22
CA LEU A 113 6.30 -22.29 -0.02
C LEU A 113 5.02 -21.79 0.64
N PHE A 114 4.07 -21.27 -0.16
CA PHE A 114 2.82 -20.72 0.35
C PHE A 114 1.94 -21.81 0.97
N SER A 115 1.81 -22.96 0.31
CA SER A 115 1.11 -24.13 0.87
C SER A 115 1.77 -24.61 2.16
N PHE A 116 3.11 -24.67 2.20
CA PHE A 116 3.86 -25.01 3.41
C PHE A 116 3.61 -24.01 4.56
N MET A 117 3.38 -22.73 4.25
CA MET A 117 3.02 -21.69 5.22
C MET A 117 1.52 -21.71 5.60
N GLY A 118 0.72 -22.60 5.05
CA GLY A 118 -0.72 -22.68 5.30
C GLY A 118 -1.53 -21.59 4.63
N VAL A 119 -1.03 -20.98 3.55
CA VAL A 119 -1.80 -20.02 2.72
C VAL A 119 -2.89 -20.78 1.97
N SER A 120 -4.10 -20.22 1.89
CA SER A 120 -5.21 -20.84 1.19
C SER A 120 -4.98 -20.95 -0.33
N GLU A 121 -5.62 -21.93 -0.97
CA GLU A 121 -5.51 -22.13 -2.42
C GLU A 121 -5.99 -20.91 -3.21
N GLU A 122 -7.02 -20.21 -2.73
CA GLU A 122 -7.54 -19.01 -3.35
C GLU A 122 -6.50 -17.87 -3.31
N ASN A 123 -5.74 -17.75 -2.23
CA ASN A 123 -4.69 -16.73 -2.10
C ASN A 123 -3.43 -17.07 -2.90
N ILE A 124 -3.12 -18.35 -3.06
CA ILE A 124 -2.09 -18.82 -3.97
C ILE A 124 -2.48 -18.50 -5.41
N ALA A 125 -3.73 -18.80 -5.80
CA ALA A 125 -4.25 -18.50 -7.13
C ALA A 125 -4.31 -16.99 -7.40
N LEU A 126 -4.75 -16.18 -6.43
CA LEU A 126 -4.74 -14.72 -6.52
C LEU A 126 -3.32 -14.19 -6.74
N THR A 127 -2.33 -14.72 -6.00
CA THR A 127 -0.93 -14.35 -6.18
C THR A 127 -0.45 -14.65 -7.60
N ALA A 128 -0.75 -15.85 -8.12
CA ALA A 128 -0.38 -16.24 -9.48
C ALA A 128 -1.02 -15.30 -10.54
N GLN A 129 -2.28 -14.91 -10.35
CA GLN A 129 -2.98 -13.98 -11.24
C GLN A 129 -2.31 -12.59 -11.24
N VAL A 130 -1.89 -12.09 -10.07
CA VAL A 130 -1.19 -10.81 -9.97
C VAL A 130 0.16 -10.88 -10.69
N LEU A 131 0.95 -11.93 -10.48
CA LEU A 131 2.22 -12.09 -11.19
C LEU A 131 2.03 -12.13 -12.70
N ASN A 132 1.00 -12.83 -13.18
CA ASN A 132 0.67 -12.90 -14.61
C ASN A 132 0.24 -11.53 -15.16
N ALA A 133 -0.53 -10.74 -14.40
CA ALA A 133 -0.93 -9.40 -14.83
C ALA A 133 0.26 -8.43 -14.92
N GLN A 134 1.33 -8.67 -14.17
CA GLN A 134 2.55 -7.87 -14.15
C GLN A 134 3.57 -8.27 -15.23
N GLU A 135 3.32 -9.33 -15.99
CA GLU A 135 4.20 -9.74 -17.10
C GLU A 135 4.36 -8.63 -18.14
N GLY A 136 5.62 -8.31 -18.47
CA GLY A 136 5.97 -7.19 -19.37
C GLY A 136 6.02 -5.81 -18.69
N ILE A 137 5.59 -5.71 -17.42
CA ILE A 137 5.69 -4.47 -16.61
C ILE A 137 6.77 -4.62 -15.53
N TYR A 138 6.82 -5.79 -14.87
CA TYR A 138 7.82 -6.11 -13.87
C TYR A 138 9.22 -6.16 -14.48
N GLU A 139 10.03 -5.15 -14.19
CA GLU A 139 11.38 -5.00 -14.72
C GLU A 139 12.33 -4.49 -13.65
N LYS A 140 13.29 -5.31 -13.24
CA LYS A 140 14.37 -4.89 -12.34
C LYS A 140 15.50 -4.24 -13.13
N ASN A 141 15.68 -2.95 -12.94
CA ASN A 141 16.77 -2.19 -13.52
C ASN A 141 17.21 -1.12 -12.52
N GLU A 142 18.51 -1.07 -12.20
CA GLU A 142 19.07 -0.09 -11.24
C GLU A 142 18.99 1.38 -11.72
N GLU A 143 18.66 1.59 -12.97
CA GLU A 143 18.44 2.94 -13.52
C GLU A 143 16.98 3.38 -13.45
N ASN A 144 16.05 2.44 -13.22
CA ASN A 144 14.63 2.73 -13.11
C ASN A 144 14.31 3.53 -11.83
N ALA A 145 13.53 4.57 -12.02
CA ALA A 145 13.05 5.40 -10.92
C ALA A 145 11.58 5.77 -11.11
N ASP A 146 10.85 5.77 -10.01
CA ASP A 146 9.55 6.41 -9.84
C ASP A 146 9.72 7.75 -9.14
N TYR A 147 8.84 8.67 -9.45
CA TYR A 147 8.87 9.99 -8.85
C TYR A 147 7.58 10.29 -8.09
N PHE A 148 7.68 10.50 -6.79
CA PHE A 148 6.54 10.80 -5.95
C PHE A 148 6.56 12.25 -5.46
N VAL A 149 5.45 12.97 -5.67
CA VAL A 149 5.26 14.35 -5.18
C VAL A 149 4.19 14.35 -4.09
N SER A 150 4.58 14.70 -2.88
CA SER A 150 3.66 14.77 -1.75
C SER A 150 2.98 16.14 -1.68
N LEU A 151 1.65 16.14 -1.71
CA LEU A 151 0.79 17.29 -1.39
C LEU A 151 -0.07 16.96 -0.18
N PRO A 152 0.38 17.25 1.04
CA PRO A 152 -0.29 16.79 2.26
C PRO A 152 -1.57 17.57 2.60
N PHE A 153 -2.11 18.34 1.68
CA PHE A 153 -3.31 19.14 1.88
C PHE A 153 -4.57 18.36 1.57
N CYS A 154 -5.60 18.51 2.40
CA CYS A 154 -6.92 17.92 2.20
C CYS A 154 -8.02 18.96 2.45
N PRO A 155 -9.21 18.82 1.85
CA PRO A 155 -10.36 19.70 2.17
C PRO A 155 -10.78 19.57 3.64
N SER A 156 -10.74 18.35 4.19
CA SER A 156 -10.99 18.00 5.60
C SER A 156 -10.32 16.68 5.92
N LYS A 157 -10.10 16.38 7.22
CA LYS A 157 -9.60 15.08 7.67
C LYS A 157 -10.75 14.09 7.76
N CYS A 158 -10.65 12.93 7.11
CA CYS A 158 -11.60 11.83 7.24
C CYS A 158 -11.34 11.07 8.55
N GLU A 159 -12.38 10.50 9.16
CA GLU A 159 -12.32 9.84 10.48
C GLU A 159 -11.42 8.59 10.49
N TYR A 160 -11.37 7.86 9.37
CA TYR A 160 -10.54 6.66 9.21
C TYR A 160 -9.09 6.96 8.80
N CYS A 161 -8.79 8.20 8.36
CA CYS A 161 -7.52 8.52 7.73
C CYS A 161 -6.39 8.62 8.76
N SER A 162 -5.38 7.78 8.59
CA SER A 162 -4.17 7.79 9.41
C SER A 162 -3.02 8.59 8.79
N PHE A 163 -3.19 9.10 7.57
CA PHE A 163 -2.18 9.93 6.94
C PHE A 163 -2.03 11.27 7.65
N ILE A 164 -0.80 11.77 7.63
CA ILE A 164 -0.51 13.12 8.11
C ILE A 164 -0.95 14.08 7.03
N THR A 165 -2.15 14.64 7.21
CA THR A 165 -2.75 15.57 6.29
C THR A 165 -3.03 16.90 6.97
N ALA A 166 -2.92 17.98 6.20
CA ALA A 166 -3.19 19.33 6.64
C ALA A 166 -4.51 19.83 6.03
N PRO A 167 -5.58 20.05 6.83
CA PRO A 167 -6.79 20.68 6.33
C PRO A 167 -6.45 22.07 5.75
N ILE A 168 -6.74 22.28 4.47
CA ILE A 168 -6.28 23.46 3.73
C ILE A 168 -6.79 24.76 4.33
N ASP A 169 -8.02 24.77 4.86
CA ASP A 169 -8.60 25.95 5.51
C ASP A 169 -7.81 26.40 6.74
N LYS A 170 -7.20 25.45 7.47
CA LYS A 170 -6.38 25.72 8.66
C LYS A 170 -4.92 26.03 8.33
N THR A 171 -4.47 25.70 7.12
CA THR A 171 -3.06 25.74 6.75
C THR A 171 -2.76 26.61 5.53
N ARG A 172 -3.72 27.47 5.13
CA ARG A 172 -3.58 28.37 3.96
C ARG A 172 -2.28 29.20 3.98
N GLY A 173 -1.86 29.68 5.14
CA GLY A 173 -0.63 30.48 5.28
C GLY A 173 0.66 29.70 4.97
N PHE A 174 0.62 28.37 5.04
CA PHE A 174 1.76 27.53 4.67
C PHE A 174 1.79 27.17 3.19
N LEU A 175 0.68 27.34 2.46
CA LEU A 175 0.61 26.88 1.07
C LEU A 175 1.61 27.59 0.15
N PRO A 176 1.69 28.94 0.05
CA PRO A 176 2.65 29.60 -0.84
C PRO A 176 4.11 29.23 -0.54
N PRO A 177 4.62 29.30 0.72
CA PRO A 177 6.00 28.91 1.00
C PRO A 177 6.23 27.41 0.80
N TYR A 178 5.23 26.55 1.01
CA TYR A 178 5.34 25.13 0.73
C TYR A 178 5.53 24.87 -0.77
N ILE A 179 4.70 25.49 -1.62
CA ILE A 179 4.81 25.37 -3.09
C ILE A 179 6.18 25.81 -3.58
N ALA A 180 6.69 26.95 -3.09
CA ALA A 180 8.02 27.43 -3.46
C ALA A 180 9.13 26.46 -3.06
N CYS A 181 9.08 25.90 -1.84
CA CYS A 181 10.02 24.88 -1.39
C CYS A 181 9.91 23.59 -2.22
N LEU A 182 8.69 23.14 -2.52
CA LEU A 182 8.46 21.94 -3.32
C LEU A 182 8.98 22.09 -4.75
N GLN A 183 8.77 23.25 -5.39
CA GLN A 183 9.35 23.54 -6.71
C GLN A 183 10.88 23.45 -6.69
N LYS A 184 11.52 24.07 -5.69
CA LYS A 184 12.97 24.00 -5.50
C LYS A 184 13.46 22.57 -5.33
N GLU A 185 12.73 21.78 -4.54
CA GLU A 185 13.06 20.38 -4.28
C GLU A 185 12.90 19.52 -5.54
N ILE A 186 11.83 19.72 -6.32
CA ILE A 186 11.61 19.03 -7.60
C ILE A 186 12.77 19.31 -8.56
N GLU A 187 13.10 20.57 -8.77
CA GLU A 187 14.17 20.98 -9.70
C GLU A 187 15.54 20.43 -9.28
N ALA A 188 15.85 20.45 -7.97
CA ALA A 188 17.10 19.92 -7.44
C ALA A 188 17.20 18.38 -7.53
N SER A 189 16.09 17.67 -7.75
CA SER A 189 16.08 16.21 -7.89
C SER A 189 16.33 15.72 -9.32
N ALA A 190 16.30 16.60 -10.32
CA ALA A 190 16.45 16.24 -11.73
C ALA A 190 17.70 15.36 -12.03
N PRO A 191 18.89 15.61 -11.42
CA PRO A 191 20.07 14.78 -11.64
C PRO A 191 19.95 13.35 -11.09
N LEU A 192 19.00 13.07 -10.19
CA LEU A 192 18.79 11.74 -9.59
C LEU A 192 18.08 10.79 -10.56
N ILE A 193 17.34 11.34 -11.53
CA ILE A 193 16.49 10.60 -12.44
C ILE A 193 17.31 10.17 -13.66
N LYS A 194 17.45 8.85 -13.84
CA LYS A 194 18.08 8.27 -15.03
C LYS A 194 17.02 7.77 -16.02
N ASN A 195 16.21 6.79 -15.62
CA ASN A 195 15.10 6.26 -16.39
C ASN A 195 13.80 6.40 -15.59
N LEU A 196 12.98 7.38 -15.94
CA LEU A 196 11.72 7.66 -15.24
C LEU A 196 10.61 6.74 -15.77
N ARG A 197 10.08 5.87 -14.92
CA ARG A 197 8.98 4.96 -15.24
C ARG A 197 7.62 5.57 -14.95
N SER A 198 7.51 6.27 -13.83
CA SER A 198 6.26 6.90 -13.43
C SER A 198 6.46 8.18 -12.63
N VAL A 199 5.46 9.06 -12.70
CA VAL A 199 5.26 10.20 -11.80
C VAL A 199 3.94 10.01 -11.07
N TYR A 200 3.93 10.17 -9.76
CA TYR A 200 2.73 10.10 -8.95
C TYR A 200 2.64 11.31 -8.01
N ILE A 201 1.61 12.14 -8.21
CA ILE A 201 1.30 13.27 -7.31
C ILE A 201 0.18 12.86 -6.38
N GLY A 202 0.48 12.76 -5.09
CA GLY A 202 -0.46 12.27 -4.08
C GLY A 202 -0.18 12.83 -2.68
N GLY A 203 -0.44 12.02 -1.66
CA GLY A 203 -0.17 12.32 -0.25
C GLY A 203 -1.41 12.70 0.54
N GLY A 204 -2.06 13.81 0.25
CA GLY A 204 -3.37 14.20 0.76
C GLY A 204 -4.43 14.12 -0.33
N THR A 205 -4.88 15.27 -0.78
CA THR A 205 -5.80 15.44 -1.90
C THR A 205 -5.26 16.56 -2.79
N PRO A 206 -4.46 16.26 -3.83
CA PRO A 206 -3.90 17.28 -4.71
C PRO A 206 -4.91 18.28 -5.25
N PHE A 207 -6.14 17.86 -5.52
CA PHE A 207 -7.22 18.76 -5.94
C PHE A 207 -7.77 19.69 -4.84
N ALA A 208 -7.35 19.54 -3.59
CA ALA A 208 -7.62 20.55 -2.56
C ALA A 208 -6.81 21.85 -2.80
N VAL A 209 -5.69 21.76 -3.51
CA VAL A 209 -4.84 22.90 -3.83
C VAL A 209 -5.48 23.73 -4.95
N PRO A 210 -5.42 25.08 -4.91
CA PRO A 210 -5.88 25.95 -6.00
C PRO A 210 -5.23 25.59 -7.34
N ALA A 211 -5.95 25.79 -8.44
CA ALA A 211 -5.46 25.44 -9.77
C ALA A 211 -4.14 26.15 -10.13
N GLU A 212 -3.99 27.43 -9.76
CA GLU A 212 -2.75 28.19 -9.96
C GLU A 212 -1.53 27.52 -9.29
N ASP A 213 -1.69 27.10 -8.02
CA ASP A 213 -0.60 26.49 -7.26
C ASP A 213 -0.32 25.05 -7.73
N LEU A 214 -1.35 24.30 -8.11
CA LEU A 214 -1.19 23.00 -8.75
C LEU A 214 -0.43 23.15 -10.08
N GLY A 215 -0.73 24.16 -10.89
CA GLY A 215 -0.03 24.47 -12.13
C GLY A 215 1.47 24.73 -11.92
N LYS A 216 1.85 25.47 -10.88
CA LYS A 216 3.27 25.72 -10.54
C LYS A 216 4.02 24.41 -10.31
N ILE A 217 3.38 23.42 -9.66
CA ILE A 217 3.98 22.11 -9.41
C ILE A 217 4.11 21.33 -10.72
N LEU A 218 3.04 21.29 -11.54
CA LEU A 218 3.05 20.59 -12.82
C LEU A 218 4.16 21.13 -13.74
N VAL A 219 4.32 22.46 -13.82
CA VAL A 219 5.44 23.11 -14.58
C VAL A 219 6.80 22.64 -14.07
N SER A 220 6.99 22.48 -12.75
CA SER A 220 8.26 21.99 -12.21
C SER A 220 8.48 20.50 -12.53
N VAL A 221 7.42 19.68 -12.51
CA VAL A 221 7.48 18.27 -12.91
C VAL A 221 7.80 18.12 -14.40
N ASP A 222 7.25 18.97 -15.28
CA ASP A 222 7.56 18.95 -16.72
C ASP A 222 9.05 19.15 -17.00
N LYS A 223 9.74 19.96 -16.18
CA LYS A 223 11.19 20.18 -16.34
C LYS A 223 12.04 18.92 -16.08
N ILE A 224 11.54 18.01 -15.25
CA ILE A 224 12.25 16.76 -14.89
C ILE A 224 11.79 15.55 -15.69
N ARG A 225 10.58 15.60 -16.27
CA ARG A 225 9.99 14.53 -17.07
C ARG A 225 10.47 14.64 -18.52
N LYS A 226 11.45 13.81 -18.91
CA LYS A 226 12.11 13.85 -20.22
C LYS A 226 11.53 12.86 -21.24
N ASN A 227 10.65 11.96 -20.82
CA ASN A 227 10.09 10.90 -21.65
C ASN A 227 8.60 10.73 -21.35
N ASP A 228 7.89 10.05 -22.22
CA ASP A 228 6.55 9.58 -21.95
C ASP A 228 6.61 8.47 -20.89
N CYS A 229 6.00 8.72 -19.75
CA CYS A 229 5.88 7.78 -18.65
C CYS A 229 4.47 7.81 -18.09
N GLU A 230 4.13 6.88 -17.23
CA GLU A 230 2.89 6.99 -16.48
C GLU A 230 2.91 8.26 -15.62
N TYR A 231 1.87 9.08 -15.72
CA TYR A 231 1.75 10.30 -14.95
C TYR A 231 0.39 10.34 -14.26
N THR A 232 0.40 10.01 -12.97
CA THR A 232 -0.80 9.90 -12.14
C THR A 232 -0.93 11.10 -11.21
N VAL A 233 -2.14 11.64 -11.12
CA VAL A 233 -2.53 12.59 -10.08
C VAL A 233 -3.68 12.02 -9.26
N GLU A 234 -3.46 11.88 -7.95
CA GLU A 234 -4.49 11.48 -7.00
C GLU A 234 -5.42 12.66 -6.74
N ALA A 235 -6.35 12.90 -7.69
CA ALA A 235 -7.32 13.99 -7.56
C ALA A 235 -8.17 13.82 -6.30
N GLY A 236 -8.43 12.59 -5.93
CA GLY A 236 -8.90 12.18 -4.60
C GLY A 236 -10.39 12.41 -4.40
N ARG A 237 -10.76 13.42 -3.64
CA ARG A 237 -12.14 13.64 -3.22
C ARG A 237 -13.00 14.26 -4.33
N PRO A 238 -14.16 13.66 -4.67
CA PRO A 238 -15.04 14.14 -5.74
C PRO A 238 -15.54 15.58 -5.58
N ASP A 239 -15.69 16.08 -4.34
CA ASP A 239 -16.17 17.42 -4.04
C ASP A 239 -15.22 18.58 -4.42
N VAL A 240 -13.99 18.28 -4.83
CA VAL A 240 -13.00 19.30 -5.24
C VAL A 240 -12.67 19.28 -6.74
N PHE A 241 -13.40 18.48 -7.51
CA PHE A 241 -13.23 18.40 -8.97
C PHE A 241 -13.76 19.64 -9.68
N THR A 242 -12.96 20.21 -10.58
CA THR A 242 -13.34 21.31 -11.46
C THR A 242 -12.81 21.04 -12.88
N ASP A 243 -13.52 21.54 -13.86
CA ASP A 243 -13.11 21.44 -15.28
C ASP A 243 -11.75 22.11 -15.53
N GLU A 244 -11.50 23.25 -14.86
CA GLU A 244 -10.23 23.97 -14.91
C GLU A 244 -9.05 23.09 -14.49
N LYS A 245 -9.15 22.38 -13.36
CA LYS A 245 -8.07 21.49 -12.87
C LYS A 245 -7.87 20.30 -13.80
N LEU A 246 -8.93 19.69 -14.30
CA LEU A 246 -8.82 18.57 -15.23
C LEU A 246 -8.17 18.99 -16.56
N ARG A 247 -8.52 20.14 -17.09
CA ARG A 247 -7.86 20.70 -18.26
C ARG A 247 -6.37 20.97 -18.00
N LEU A 248 -6.06 21.58 -16.87
CA LEU A 248 -4.69 21.82 -16.43
C LEU A 248 -3.86 20.51 -16.38
N LEU A 249 -4.41 19.43 -15.80
CA LEU A 249 -3.75 18.14 -15.82
C LEU A 249 -3.50 17.63 -17.24
N LYS A 250 -4.49 17.75 -18.11
CA LYS A 250 -4.38 17.30 -19.50
C LYS A 250 -3.31 18.06 -20.26
N ASP A 251 -3.26 19.39 -20.08
CA ASP A 251 -2.29 20.29 -20.75
C ASP A 251 -0.84 19.94 -20.32
N HIS A 252 -0.64 19.41 -19.12
CA HIS A 252 0.65 18.95 -18.60
C HIS A 252 0.93 17.45 -18.82
N GLY A 253 0.13 16.77 -19.65
CA GLY A 253 0.36 15.38 -20.05
C GLY A 253 0.10 14.34 -18.95
N VAL A 254 -0.66 14.68 -17.92
CA VAL A 254 -1.19 13.68 -16.98
C VAL A 254 -2.07 12.71 -17.76
N ASN A 255 -1.87 11.41 -17.55
CA ASN A 255 -2.59 10.38 -18.29
C ASN A 255 -3.47 9.49 -17.39
N ARG A 256 -3.29 9.56 -16.05
CA ARG A 256 -4.09 8.82 -15.06
C ARG A 256 -4.51 9.72 -13.91
N ILE A 257 -5.72 9.51 -13.42
CA ILE A 257 -6.23 10.16 -12.21
C ILE A 257 -6.90 9.14 -11.29
N CYS A 258 -6.91 9.45 -9.97
CA CYS A 258 -7.68 8.68 -9.01
C CYS A 258 -8.89 9.50 -8.53
N ILE A 259 -10.06 8.90 -8.56
CA ILE A 259 -11.28 9.41 -7.92
C ILE A 259 -11.57 8.46 -6.77
N ASN A 260 -11.61 8.95 -5.53
CA ASN A 260 -11.69 8.11 -4.34
C ASN A 260 -13.07 8.22 -3.68
N PRO A 261 -14.12 7.49 -4.15
CA PRO A 261 -15.43 7.50 -3.51
C PRO A 261 -15.37 6.89 -2.11
N GLN A 262 -14.66 5.80 -1.94
CA GLN A 262 -14.58 4.92 -0.77
C GLN A 262 -15.85 4.10 -0.53
N SER A 263 -17.03 4.69 -0.72
CA SER A 263 -18.36 4.08 -0.73
C SER A 263 -19.28 4.89 -1.64
N PHE A 264 -20.38 4.30 -2.10
CA PHE A 264 -21.48 4.98 -2.78
C PHE A 264 -22.72 5.16 -1.88
N SER A 265 -22.59 4.83 -0.59
CA SER A 265 -23.61 5.12 0.43
C SER A 265 -23.40 6.51 1.02
N ASP A 266 -24.30 7.44 0.77
CA ASP A 266 -24.23 8.80 1.32
C ASP A 266 -24.27 8.80 2.86
N GLU A 267 -24.92 7.82 3.47
CA GLU A 267 -24.93 7.62 4.92
C GLU A 267 -23.54 7.25 5.43
N THR A 268 -22.90 6.25 4.81
CA THR A 268 -21.52 5.83 5.13
C THR A 268 -20.54 6.99 4.94
N LEU A 269 -20.64 7.72 3.83
CA LEU A 269 -19.79 8.88 3.54
C LEU A 269 -19.87 9.95 4.64
N ARG A 270 -21.06 10.25 5.10
CA ARG A 270 -21.30 11.20 6.20
C ARG A 270 -20.68 10.71 7.51
N LYS A 271 -20.84 9.42 7.86
CA LYS A 271 -20.27 8.80 9.08
C LYS A 271 -18.75 8.86 9.10
N ILE A 272 -18.09 8.66 7.95
CA ILE A 272 -16.63 8.71 7.86
C ILE A 272 -16.06 10.13 7.64
N GLY A 273 -16.90 11.16 7.80
CA GLY A 273 -16.48 12.57 7.73
C GLY A 273 -16.17 13.07 6.31
N ARG A 274 -16.73 12.42 5.28
CA ARG A 274 -16.66 12.89 3.90
C ARG A 274 -17.84 13.79 3.57
N LYS A 275 -17.58 14.90 2.83
CA LYS A 275 -18.61 15.89 2.49
C LYS A 275 -19.23 15.67 1.11
N HIS A 276 -18.63 14.84 0.28
CA HIS A 276 -19.16 14.50 -1.05
C HIS A 276 -20.26 13.42 -0.93
N THR A 277 -21.07 13.36 -1.97
CA THR A 277 -22.13 12.36 -2.16
C THR A 277 -21.81 11.43 -3.34
N ALA A 278 -22.59 10.36 -3.51
CA ALA A 278 -22.52 9.51 -4.69
C ALA A 278 -22.75 10.33 -6.00
N ALA A 279 -23.63 11.33 -5.97
CA ALA A 279 -23.85 12.22 -7.11
C ALA A 279 -22.59 13.02 -7.50
N ASP A 280 -21.75 13.38 -6.54
CA ASP A 280 -20.49 14.06 -6.79
C ASP A 280 -19.48 13.11 -7.46
N VAL A 281 -19.51 11.81 -7.15
CA VAL A 281 -18.67 10.80 -7.81
C VAL A 281 -19.04 10.69 -9.29
N TYR A 282 -20.32 10.59 -9.61
CA TYR A 282 -20.79 10.53 -11.02
C TYR A 282 -20.36 11.79 -11.77
N ARG A 283 -20.58 12.96 -11.18
CA ARG A 283 -20.18 14.23 -11.78
C ARG A 283 -18.67 14.31 -12.01
N ALA A 284 -17.84 13.91 -11.06
CA ALA A 284 -16.39 13.90 -11.20
C ALA A 284 -15.94 12.94 -12.29
N PHE A 285 -16.57 11.77 -12.38
CA PHE A 285 -16.30 10.77 -13.42
C PHE A 285 -16.66 11.30 -14.82
N ASP A 286 -17.86 11.85 -14.99
CA ASP A 286 -18.35 12.42 -16.26
C ASP A 286 -17.48 13.61 -16.73
N LEU A 287 -17.06 14.47 -15.80
CA LEU A 287 -16.12 15.54 -16.11
C LEU A 287 -14.78 14.99 -16.60
N SER A 288 -14.27 13.98 -15.95
CA SER A 288 -12.97 13.37 -16.25
C SER A 288 -12.97 12.64 -17.60
N ALA A 289 -14.10 12.04 -17.99
CA ALA A 289 -14.27 11.33 -19.25
C ALA A 289 -14.00 12.23 -20.46
N LYS A 290 -14.28 13.56 -20.37
CA LYS A 290 -14.03 14.53 -21.45
C LYS A 290 -12.57 14.65 -21.84
N TYR A 291 -11.66 14.31 -20.93
CA TYR A 291 -10.21 14.48 -21.09
C TYR A 291 -9.47 13.19 -21.43
N GLY A 292 -10.15 12.04 -21.38
CA GLY A 292 -9.59 10.74 -21.74
C GLY A 292 -8.49 10.26 -20.79
N PHE A 293 -8.60 10.57 -19.49
CA PHE A 293 -7.73 9.99 -18.46
C PHE A 293 -8.02 8.52 -18.24
N SER A 294 -7.00 7.77 -17.91
CA SER A 294 -7.20 6.48 -17.23
C SER A 294 -7.68 6.77 -15.81
N VAL A 295 -8.79 6.16 -15.39
CA VAL A 295 -9.41 6.45 -14.10
C VAL A 295 -9.31 5.26 -13.17
N ASN A 296 -8.79 5.49 -11.95
CA ASN A 296 -8.87 4.56 -10.83
C ASN A 296 -9.95 5.01 -9.84
N LEU A 297 -10.77 4.08 -9.36
CA LEU A 297 -11.69 4.27 -8.24
C LEU A 297 -11.22 3.46 -7.03
N ASP A 298 -11.22 4.09 -5.84
CA ASP A 298 -10.90 3.40 -4.58
C ASP A 298 -12.16 3.15 -3.76
N LEU A 299 -12.33 1.91 -3.30
CA LEU A 299 -13.32 1.49 -2.32
C LEU A 299 -12.64 1.00 -1.05
N ILE A 300 -13.32 1.13 0.09
CA ILE A 300 -12.86 0.59 1.37
C ILE A 300 -13.88 -0.41 1.89
N ALA A 301 -13.47 -1.67 2.04
CA ALA A 301 -14.24 -2.70 2.75
C ALA A 301 -14.08 -2.53 4.26
N GLY A 302 -15.20 -2.59 5.00
CA GLY A 302 -15.22 -2.52 6.46
C GLY A 302 -15.33 -1.08 7.01
N LEU A 303 -15.90 -0.15 6.26
CA LEU A 303 -16.25 1.17 6.80
C LEU A 303 -17.29 1.04 7.91
N ALA A 304 -17.32 2.02 8.84
CA ALA A 304 -18.19 1.99 10.02
C ALA A 304 -19.67 1.75 9.65
N ASP A 305 -20.26 0.73 10.26
CA ASP A 305 -21.64 0.30 10.09
C ASP A 305 -22.04 -0.08 8.66
N GLU A 306 -21.09 -0.25 7.74
CA GLU A 306 -21.36 -0.66 6.37
C GLU A 306 -21.61 -2.17 6.30
N THR A 307 -22.75 -2.55 5.74
CA THR A 307 -23.12 -3.95 5.54
C THR A 307 -22.52 -4.51 4.25
N LEU A 308 -22.53 -5.84 4.11
CA LEU A 308 -22.16 -6.50 2.85
C LEU A 308 -23.03 -6.00 1.68
N SER A 309 -24.31 -5.69 1.92
CA SER A 309 -25.23 -5.16 0.90
C SER A 309 -24.81 -3.76 0.44
N ASP A 310 -24.40 -2.87 1.36
CA ASP A 310 -23.94 -1.52 1.04
C ASP A 310 -22.64 -1.57 0.24
N PHE A 311 -21.72 -2.45 0.62
CA PHE A 311 -20.49 -2.68 -0.12
C PHE A 311 -20.75 -3.27 -1.51
N SER A 312 -21.65 -4.23 -1.63
CA SER A 312 -22.08 -4.81 -2.90
C SER A 312 -22.68 -3.76 -3.84
N TYR A 313 -23.50 -2.86 -3.30
CA TYR A 313 -24.01 -1.71 -4.05
C TYR A 313 -22.86 -0.81 -4.53
N SER A 314 -21.93 -0.44 -3.65
CA SER A 314 -20.79 0.40 -3.99
C SER A 314 -19.89 -0.24 -5.06
N LEU A 315 -19.68 -1.53 -4.98
CA LEU A 315 -18.91 -2.29 -5.98
C LEU A 315 -19.61 -2.31 -7.34
N SER A 316 -20.93 -2.54 -7.35
CA SER A 316 -21.76 -2.54 -8.57
C SER A 316 -21.76 -1.18 -9.24
N GLU A 317 -21.90 -0.09 -8.48
CA GLU A 317 -21.86 1.27 -9.01
C GLU A 317 -20.47 1.62 -9.57
N SER A 318 -19.40 1.16 -8.92
CA SER A 318 -18.04 1.32 -9.45
C SER A 318 -17.87 0.63 -10.80
N VAL A 319 -18.36 -0.61 -10.94
CA VAL A 319 -18.31 -1.33 -12.21
C VAL A 319 -19.18 -0.69 -13.27
N ARG A 320 -20.36 -0.14 -12.91
CA ARG A 320 -21.26 0.58 -13.82
C ARG A 320 -20.61 1.82 -14.45
N LEU A 321 -19.76 2.52 -13.69
CA LEU A 321 -18.97 3.65 -14.21
C LEU A 321 -17.88 3.20 -15.18
N ALA A 322 -17.52 1.92 -15.18
CA ALA A 322 -16.54 1.32 -16.08
C ALA A 322 -15.15 2.00 -16.06
N PRO A 323 -14.55 2.27 -14.88
CA PRO A 323 -13.21 2.83 -14.82
C PRO A 323 -12.17 1.84 -15.36
N ASP A 324 -10.94 2.32 -15.60
CA ASP A 324 -9.83 1.45 -15.97
C ASP A 324 -9.34 0.58 -14.82
N ASN A 325 -9.41 1.14 -13.59
CA ASN A 325 -8.95 0.47 -12.37
C ASN A 325 -9.97 0.63 -11.24
N ILE A 326 -10.08 -0.41 -10.41
CA ILE A 326 -10.80 -0.38 -9.12
C ILE A 326 -9.85 -0.92 -8.07
N THR A 327 -9.61 -0.18 -6.98
CA THR A 327 -8.84 -0.68 -5.85
C THR A 327 -9.78 -0.93 -4.67
N VAL A 328 -9.75 -2.14 -4.13
CA VAL A 328 -10.47 -2.50 -2.92
C VAL A 328 -9.47 -2.55 -1.76
N HIS A 329 -9.61 -1.59 -0.86
CA HIS A 329 -8.85 -1.53 0.38
C HIS A 329 -9.65 -2.14 1.51
N CYS A 330 -8.99 -2.83 2.43
CA CYS A 330 -9.60 -3.19 3.71
C CYS A 330 -9.27 -2.13 4.75
N LEU A 331 -10.24 -1.71 5.51
CA LEU A 331 -10.02 -0.75 6.58
C LEU A 331 -8.98 -1.26 7.57
N CYS A 332 -8.03 -0.41 7.89
CA CYS A 332 -6.99 -0.69 8.87
C CYS A 332 -6.91 0.47 9.87
N LEU A 333 -7.26 0.21 11.11
CA LEU A 333 -7.24 1.20 12.18
C LEU A 333 -5.82 1.43 12.70
N LYS A 334 -5.18 2.48 12.19
CA LYS A 334 -3.83 2.90 12.60
C LYS A 334 -3.90 4.02 13.64
N SER A 335 -2.82 4.18 14.41
CA SER A 335 -2.64 5.35 15.26
C SER A 335 -2.74 6.64 14.42
N GLY A 336 -3.50 7.63 14.88
CA GLY A 336 -3.77 8.88 14.18
C GLY A 336 -5.07 8.92 13.39
N ALA A 337 -5.79 7.80 13.23
CA ALA A 337 -7.17 7.78 12.77
C ALA A 337 -8.09 8.01 13.98
N LYS A 338 -9.04 8.94 13.84
CA LYS A 338 -10.01 9.25 14.93
C LYS A 338 -10.91 8.05 15.20
N LEU A 339 -11.31 7.34 14.16
CA LEU A 339 -12.13 6.12 14.27
C LEU A 339 -11.49 5.05 15.18
N LYS A 340 -10.16 5.00 15.31
CA LYS A 340 -9.48 4.10 16.24
C LYS A 340 -9.73 4.45 17.71
N GLU A 341 -9.96 5.71 18.02
CA GLU A 341 -10.27 6.17 19.38
C GLU A 341 -11.71 5.79 19.76
N GLU A 342 -12.60 5.71 18.77
CA GLU A 342 -14.03 5.43 18.94
C GLU A 342 -14.36 3.95 18.82
N THR A 343 -13.56 3.17 18.13
CA THR A 343 -13.80 1.74 17.87
C THR A 343 -12.51 0.93 17.98
N SER A 344 -12.54 -0.12 18.78
CA SER A 344 -11.44 -1.07 18.91
C SER A 344 -11.61 -2.33 18.05
N TYR A 345 -12.76 -2.49 17.43
CA TYR A 345 -13.15 -3.72 16.72
C TYR A 345 -13.60 -3.44 15.29
N LEU A 346 -13.04 -4.22 14.35
CA LEU A 346 -13.53 -4.35 12.99
C LEU A 346 -14.17 -5.72 12.86
N ASP A 347 -15.38 -5.80 12.27
CA ASP A 347 -16.05 -7.06 12.02
C ASP A 347 -15.29 -7.85 10.95
N ALA A 348 -14.38 -8.69 11.40
CA ALA A 348 -13.51 -9.45 10.51
C ALA A 348 -14.25 -10.38 9.56
N PRO A 349 -15.32 -11.11 9.97
CA PRO A 349 -16.15 -11.88 9.06
C PRO A 349 -16.77 -11.03 7.95
N VAL A 350 -17.44 -9.93 8.28
CA VAL A 350 -18.07 -9.05 7.28
C VAL A 350 -17.05 -8.48 6.30
N VAL A 351 -15.88 -8.05 6.77
CA VAL A 351 -14.81 -7.56 5.89
C VAL A 351 -14.28 -8.67 4.96
N SER A 352 -14.17 -9.89 5.48
CA SER A 352 -13.73 -11.04 4.67
C SER A 352 -14.75 -11.37 3.58
N ASP A 353 -16.06 -11.28 3.89
CA ASP A 353 -17.14 -11.48 2.92
C ASP A 353 -17.12 -10.39 1.84
N MET A 354 -16.86 -9.13 2.20
CA MET A 354 -16.70 -8.01 1.24
C MET A 354 -15.52 -8.24 0.29
N VAL A 355 -14.39 -8.72 0.81
CA VAL A 355 -13.20 -9.06 0.00
C VAL A 355 -13.49 -10.23 -0.91
N ALA A 356 -14.12 -11.30 -0.40
CA ALA A 356 -14.54 -12.47 -1.19
C ALA A 356 -15.48 -12.07 -2.33
N LEU A 357 -16.48 -11.22 -2.04
CA LEU A 357 -17.40 -10.68 -3.05
C LEU A 357 -16.63 -9.94 -4.16
N SER A 358 -15.65 -9.11 -3.82
CA SER A 358 -14.87 -8.37 -4.83
C SER A 358 -14.06 -9.30 -5.73
N ARG A 359 -13.53 -10.40 -5.17
CA ARG A 359 -12.77 -11.42 -5.91
C ARG A 359 -13.64 -12.24 -6.88
N GLU A 360 -14.90 -12.41 -6.56
CA GLU A 360 -15.86 -13.09 -7.42
C GLU A 360 -16.42 -12.13 -8.49
N PHE A 361 -16.81 -10.93 -8.08
CA PHE A 361 -17.54 -9.99 -8.92
C PHE A 361 -16.67 -9.29 -9.99
N LEU A 362 -15.47 -8.82 -9.64
CA LEU A 362 -14.65 -8.03 -10.54
C LEU A 362 -14.13 -8.80 -11.75
N PRO A 363 -13.66 -10.07 -11.64
CA PRO A 363 -13.26 -10.84 -12.82
C PRO A 363 -14.40 -11.06 -13.81
N GLY A 364 -15.61 -11.33 -13.33
CA GLY A 364 -16.81 -11.47 -14.17
C GLY A 364 -17.17 -10.20 -14.95
N ASN A 365 -16.65 -9.04 -14.54
CA ASN A 365 -16.85 -7.74 -15.16
C ASN A 365 -15.61 -7.22 -15.93
N GLY A 366 -14.65 -8.11 -16.23
CA GLY A 366 -13.49 -7.83 -17.08
C GLY A 366 -12.31 -7.15 -16.39
N TYR A 367 -12.25 -7.21 -15.07
CA TYR A 367 -11.09 -6.75 -14.30
C TYR A 367 -10.22 -7.94 -13.87
N ARG A 368 -8.91 -7.72 -13.81
CA ARG A 368 -7.94 -8.70 -13.29
C ARG A 368 -7.11 -8.08 -12.18
N PRO A 369 -6.70 -8.85 -11.14
CA PRO A 369 -5.85 -8.32 -10.09
C PRO A 369 -4.46 -8.03 -10.68
N TYR A 370 -3.87 -6.86 -10.37
CA TYR A 370 -2.57 -6.49 -10.93
C TYR A 370 -1.54 -6.07 -9.89
N TYR A 371 -1.96 -5.73 -8.69
CA TYR A 371 -1.10 -5.58 -7.52
C TYR A 371 -1.86 -5.89 -6.26
N MET A 372 -1.14 -6.28 -5.21
CA MET A 372 -1.71 -6.46 -3.88
C MET A 372 -0.71 -6.17 -2.78
N TYR A 373 -1.25 -5.81 -1.63
CA TYR A 373 -0.47 -5.65 -0.42
C TYR A 373 -1.32 -5.93 0.81
N ARG A 374 -0.66 -6.22 1.92
CA ARG A 374 -1.31 -6.44 3.20
C ARG A 374 -0.87 -5.40 4.21
N GLN A 375 -1.65 -5.19 5.22
CA GLN A 375 -1.34 -4.28 6.31
C GLN A 375 -1.40 -5.02 7.64
N LYS A 376 -0.53 -4.66 8.57
CA LYS A 376 -0.65 -5.11 9.95
C LYS A 376 -1.91 -4.48 10.56
N TYR A 377 -2.62 -5.21 11.42
CA TYR A 377 -3.87 -4.76 12.06
C TYR A 377 -5.08 -4.61 11.12
N GLN A 378 -5.08 -5.30 10.02
CA GLN A 378 -6.19 -5.37 9.09
C GLN A 378 -7.21 -6.41 9.55
N ALA A 379 -8.51 -6.12 9.45
CA ALA A 379 -9.56 -7.07 9.81
C ALA A 379 -9.47 -8.35 8.99
N GLY A 380 -9.66 -9.51 9.62
CA GLY A 380 -9.67 -10.83 8.97
C GLY A 380 -8.34 -11.24 8.34
N ASN A 381 -7.25 -10.47 8.56
CA ASN A 381 -5.94 -10.74 7.94
C ASN A 381 -6.00 -10.80 6.40
N ASN A 382 -6.93 -10.06 5.81
CA ASN A 382 -7.15 -9.98 4.38
C ASN A 382 -6.03 -9.21 3.66
N GLU A 383 -6.19 -8.97 2.38
CA GLU A 383 -5.31 -8.16 1.55
C GLU A 383 -6.07 -7.00 0.89
N ASN A 384 -5.32 -6.02 0.39
CA ASN A 384 -5.79 -4.96 -0.48
C ASN A 384 -5.42 -5.34 -1.91
N VAL A 385 -6.34 -5.23 -2.84
CA VAL A 385 -6.13 -5.62 -4.24
C VAL A 385 -6.51 -4.50 -5.18
N GLY A 386 -5.61 -4.16 -6.08
CA GLY A 386 -5.90 -3.33 -7.23
C GLY A 386 -6.28 -4.20 -8.42
N TRP A 387 -7.40 -3.87 -9.02
CA TRP A 387 -7.98 -4.53 -10.17
C TRP A 387 -7.89 -3.61 -11.39
N SER A 388 -7.53 -4.14 -12.55
CA SER A 388 -7.40 -3.36 -13.78
C SER A 388 -8.04 -4.04 -14.97
N ARG A 389 -8.46 -3.25 -15.94
CA ARG A 389 -8.64 -3.74 -17.31
C ARG A 389 -7.28 -4.05 -17.93
N LYS A 390 -7.21 -5.03 -18.82
CA LYS A 390 -5.95 -5.42 -19.48
C LYS A 390 -5.29 -4.22 -20.19
N GLY A 391 -4.01 -3.98 -19.90
CA GLY A 391 -3.21 -2.88 -20.45
C GLY A 391 -3.48 -1.52 -19.77
N LYS A 392 -4.13 -1.56 -18.60
CA LYS A 392 -4.44 -0.37 -17.79
C LYS A 392 -3.87 -0.46 -16.36
N GLU A 393 -2.94 -1.37 -16.14
CA GLU A 393 -2.22 -1.52 -14.89
C GLU A 393 -1.46 -0.24 -14.56
N CYS A 394 -1.44 0.16 -13.30
CA CYS A 394 -0.68 1.32 -12.83
C CYS A 394 0.76 0.89 -12.53
N VAL A 395 1.71 1.40 -13.29
CA VAL A 395 3.14 1.09 -13.18
C VAL A 395 3.67 1.47 -11.81
N TYR A 396 3.34 2.68 -11.34
CA TYR A 396 3.76 3.16 -10.01
C TYR A 396 3.36 2.19 -8.89
N ASN A 397 2.13 1.68 -8.92
CA ASN A 397 1.66 0.76 -7.88
C ASN A 397 2.43 -0.56 -7.90
N ILE A 398 2.75 -1.10 -9.09
CA ILE A 398 3.54 -2.31 -9.25
C ILE A 398 4.96 -2.06 -8.71
N ASP A 399 5.64 -1.04 -9.21
CA ASP A 399 7.04 -0.75 -8.89
C ASP A 399 7.25 -0.53 -7.39
N VAL A 400 6.35 0.24 -6.74
CA VAL A 400 6.42 0.51 -5.29
C VAL A 400 6.09 -0.74 -4.45
N MET A 401 5.16 -1.59 -4.89
CA MET A 401 4.81 -2.81 -4.15
C MET A 401 5.88 -3.89 -4.31
N GLU A 402 6.39 -4.10 -5.51
CA GLU A 402 7.43 -5.10 -5.76
C GLU A 402 8.84 -4.60 -5.41
N GLU A 403 9.01 -3.29 -5.21
CA GLU A 403 10.29 -2.63 -4.92
C GLU A 403 11.34 -2.95 -5.99
N ILE A 404 11.01 -2.62 -7.25
CA ILE A 404 11.81 -2.90 -8.45
C ILE A 404 12.38 -1.64 -9.12
N ALA A 405 12.10 -0.48 -8.57
CA ALA A 405 12.65 0.81 -8.97
C ALA A 405 13.00 1.65 -7.74
N ASP A 406 13.92 2.58 -7.88
CA ASP A 406 14.10 3.62 -6.88
C ASP A 406 12.84 4.49 -6.81
N ASN A 407 12.40 4.90 -5.62
CA ASN A 407 11.33 5.87 -5.46
C ASN A 407 11.90 7.19 -4.97
N ILE A 408 12.04 8.16 -5.85
CA ILE A 408 12.48 9.52 -5.52
C ILE A 408 11.25 10.29 -5.05
N ALA A 409 11.18 10.59 -3.76
CA ALA A 409 10.01 11.22 -3.17
C ALA A 409 10.35 12.61 -2.64
N VAL A 410 9.50 13.60 -2.97
CA VAL A 410 9.64 15.01 -2.59
C VAL A 410 8.40 15.51 -1.85
N GLY A 411 8.58 16.55 -1.04
CA GLY A 411 7.52 17.14 -0.24
C GLY A 411 7.47 16.63 1.21
N ALA A 412 6.71 17.30 2.04
CA ALA A 412 6.53 16.92 3.44
C ALA A 412 5.93 15.51 3.56
N ASN A 413 6.41 14.75 4.55
CA ASN A 413 6.02 13.36 4.80
C ASN A 413 6.34 12.37 3.65
N ALA A 414 7.07 12.79 2.63
CA ALA A 414 7.52 11.91 1.55
C ALA A 414 8.63 10.97 2.05
N VAL A 415 8.68 9.75 1.51
CA VAL A 415 9.70 8.76 1.84
C VAL A 415 10.34 8.25 0.55
N SER A 416 11.57 8.67 0.32
CA SER A 416 12.40 8.12 -0.76
C SER A 416 12.87 6.71 -0.40
N LYS A 417 12.95 5.84 -1.42
CA LYS A 417 13.48 4.49 -1.29
C LYS A 417 14.57 4.29 -2.34
N LYS A 418 15.69 3.73 -1.93
CA LYS A 418 16.74 3.25 -2.82
C LYS A 418 16.77 1.73 -2.77
N VAL A 419 16.72 1.11 -3.94
CA VAL A 419 16.69 -0.35 -4.11
C VAL A 419 18.04 -0.81 -4.64
N THR A 420 18.70 -1.72 -3.93
CA THR A 420 19.94 -2.36 -4.37
C THR A 420 19.65 -3.83 -4.68
N PHE A 421 19.71 -4.21 -5.95
CA PHE A 421 19.34 -5.58 -6.35
C PHE A 421 20.40 -6.62 -5.99
N SER A 422 21.67 -6.24 -5.92
CA SER A 422 22.79 -7.16 -5.65
C SER A 422 22.69 -7.84 -4.28
N ASP A 423 22.18 -7.16 -3.28
CA ASP A 423 21.99 -7.69 -1.91
C ASP A 423 20.53 -7.71 -1.44
N GLY A 424 19.61 -7.22 -2.30
CA GLY A 424 18.18 -7.09 -2.00
C GLY A 424 17.87 -6.08 -0.90
N LYS A 425 18.80 -5.12 -0.66
CA LYS A 425 18.66 -4.11 0.39
C LYS A 425 17.80 -2.95 -0.09
N ILE A 426 16.93 -2.49 0.82
CA ILE A 426 16.10 -1.31 0.62
C ILE A 426 16.38 -0.34 1.74
N THR A 427 16.91 0.81 1.37
CA THR A 427 17.13 1.93 2.28
C THR A 427 16.07 2.99 2.10
N ARG A 428 15.83 3.81 3.12
CA ARG A 428 14.79 4.83 3.12
C ARG A 428 15.32 6.13 3.67
N HIS A 429 14.92 7.23 3.03
CA HIS A 429 15.13 8.58 3.51
C HIS A 429 13.75 9.26 3.62
N ALA A 430 13.41 9.77 4.81
CA ALA A 430 12.11 10.35 5.09
C ALA A 430 12.22 11.88 5.28
N ALA A 431 11.42 12.63 4.54
CA ALA A 431 11.26 14.06 4.77
C ALA A 431 10.48 14.35 6.07
N PRO A 432 10.65 15.54 6.69
CA PRO A 432 9.87 15.96 7.84
C PRO A 432 8.37 15.86 7.59
N LYS A 433 7.64 15.46 8.62
CA LYS A 433 6.19 15.22 8.52
C LYS A 433 5.38 16.52 8.57
N ASP A 434 5.85 17.50 9.33
CA ASP A 434 5.14 18.76 9.51
C ASP A 434 5.62 19.85 8.53
N LEU A 435 4.68 20.69 8.10
CA LEU A 435 4.91 21.73 7.10
C LEU A 435 5.96 22.75 7.53
N LYS A 436 5.97 23.16 8.79
CA LYS A 436 6.87 24.20 9.30
C LYS A 436 8.33 23.73 9.25
N THR A 437 8.59 22.52 9.71
CA THR A 437 9.92 21.91 9.67
C THR A 437 10.38 21.68 8.24
N TYR A 438 9.49 21.17 7.36
CA TYR A 438 9.80 20.98 5.96
C TYR A 438 10.21 22.30 5.29
N ILE A 439 9.42 23.36 5.41
CA ILE A 439 9.72 24.68 4.83
C ILE A 439 11.01 25.25 5.41
N GLY A 440 11.20 25.17 6.73
CA GLY A 440 12.36 25.74 7.40
C GLY A 440 13.68 25.00 7.13
N LYS A 441 13.65 23.76 6.64
CA LYS A 441 14.82 22.91 6.43
C LYS A 441 15.02 22.47 4.97
N ILE A 442 14.37 23.13 4.02
CA ILE A 442 14.35 22.66 2.63
C ILE A 442 15.73 22.41 2.04
N ASP A 443 16.71 23.28 2.33
CA ASP A 443 18.08 23.14 1.79
C ASP A 443 18.80 21.90 2.35
N SER A 444 18.66 21.61 3.63
CA SER A 444 19.23 20.40 4.23
C SER A 444 18.53 19.13 3.72
N ILE A 445 17.19 19.17 3.55
CA ILE A 445 16.42 18.05 3.01
C ILE A 445 16.88 17.69 1.60
N ILE A 446 17.09 18.70 0.74
CA ILE A 446 17.62 18.51 -0.61
C ILE A 446 19.02 17.90 -0.56
N ALA A 447 19.93 18.45 0.26
CA ALA A 447 21.28 17.94 0.39
C ALA A 447 21.32 16.49 0.89
N GLU A 448 20.61 16.19 1.98
CA GLU A 448 20.53 14.84 2.56
C GLU A 448 19.96 13.81 1.59
N ARG A 449 18.92 14.17 0.82
CA ARG A 449 18.36 13.28 -0.20
C ARG A 449 19.34 13.05 -1.35
N ASN A 450 20.03 14.09 -1.84
CA ASN A 450 20.99 13.94 -2.92
C ASN A 450 22.16 13.06 -2.47
N GLU A 451 22.67 13.24 -1.26
CA GLU A 451 23.67 12.36 -0.64
C GLU A 451 23.16 10.91 -0.51
N PHE A 452 21.91 10.72 -0.06
CA PHE A 452 21.28 9.41 0.06
C PHE A 452 21.28 8.62 -1.25
N PHE A 453 21.07 9.29 -2.40
CA PHE A 453 21.15 8.65 -3.71
C PHE A 453 22.58 8.60 -4.27
N GLY A 454 23.57 9.19 -3.58
CA GLY A 454 24.98 9.16 -3.96
C GLY A 454 25.37 10.22 -4.98
N ARG A 455 24.78 11.39 -4.87
CA ARG A 455 25.09 12.55 -5.75
C ARG A 455 25.24 13.85 -4.98
#